data_b0a1a36be19c8f30bf0b89fae2389abd
#
_entry.id   b0a1a36be19c8f30bf0b89fae2389abd
#
_cell.length_a   1.000
_cell.length_b   1.000
_cell.length_c   1.000
_cell.angle_alpha   90.00
_cell.angle_beta   90.00
_cell.angle_gamma   90.00
#
_symmetry.space_group_name_H-M   'P 1'
#
loop_
_entity.id
_entity.type
_entity.pdbx_description
1 polymer ?
#
loop_
_entity_poly.entity_id
_entity_poly.type
_entity_poly.pdbx_seq_one_letter_code
_entity_poly.pdbx_strand_id
1 'polypeptide(L)' 'MKIKILGTGCPNCQKLQKNVEQAILEIQSNNISVEKVEDIDKIIGFGIISTPALVIDEKIMTSGRIPDIEEIKNWLK' A
#
# COMPACT_ATOMS: atom_id res chain seq x y z
N MET A 1 6.88 10.18 5.18
CA MET A 1 6.41 9.34 4.06
C MET A 1 5.02 8.83 4.35
N LYS A 2 4.11 8.98 3.43
CA LYS A 2 2.74 8.52 3.57
C LYS A 2 2.49 7.35 2.64
N ILE A 3 2.00 6.26 3.21
CA ILE A 3 1.63 5.06 2.46
C ILE A 3 0.11 4.93 2.49
N LYS A 4 -0.50 4.74 1.33
CA LYS A 4 -1.92 4.48 1.24
C LYS A 4 -2.15 3.10 0.62
N ILE A 5 -2.96 2.31 1.30
CA ILE A 5 -3.34 0.97 0.82
C ILE A 5 -4.77 1.08 0.31
N LEU A 6 -4.93 0.95 -0.99
CA LEU A 6 -6.23 1.13 -1.63
C LEU A 6 -6.89 -0.22 -1.86
N GLY A 7 -8.08 -0.39 -1.32
CA GLY A 7 -8.83 -1.63 -1.48
C GLY A 7 -10.02 -1.67 -0.56
N THR A 8 -10.96 -2.55 -0.86
CA THR A 8 -12.24 -2.64 -0.15
C THR A 8 -12.26 -3.74 0.91
N GLY A 9 -11.10 -4.11 1.46
CA GLY A 9 -11.02 -5.11 2.53
C GLY A 9 -11.01 -6.54 2.05
N CYS A 10 -10.70 -6.79 0.79
CA CYS A 10 -10.61 -8.15 0.25
C CYS A 10 -9.41 -8.89 0.86
N PRO A 11 -9.36 -10.24 0.76
CA PRO A 11 -8.23 -11.00 1.31
C PRO A 11 -6.87 -10.55 0.78
N ASN A 12 -6.79 -10.19 -0.50
CA ASN A 12 -5.55 -9.70 -1.09
C ASN A 12 -5.15 -8.34 -0.52
N CYS A 13 -6.13 -7.48 -0.22
CA CYS A 13 -5.87 -6.19 0.40
C CYS A 13 -5.29 -6.38 1.80
N GLN A 14 -5.77 -7.37 2.55
CA GLN A 14 -5.26 -7.70 3.87
C GLN A 14 -3.82 -8.22 3.79
N LYS A 15 -3.51 -9.03 2.79
CA LYS A 15 -2.14 -9.52 2.58
C LYS A 15 -1.19 -8.38 2.28
N LEU A 16 -1.60 -7.45 1.42
CA LEU A 16 -0.80 -6.27 1.12
C LEU A 16 -0.54 -5.45 2.37
N GLN A 17 -1.57 -5.26 3.19
CA GLN A 17 -1.43 -4.52 4.44
C GLN A 17 -0.40 -5.18 5.37
N LYS A 18 -0.47 -6.50 5.53
CA LYS A 18 0.48 -7.22 6.37
C LYS A 18 1.90 -7.08 5.85
N ASN A 19 2.09 -7.19 4.54
CA ASN A 19 3.41 -7.05 3.95
C ASN A 19 3.98 -5.65 4.16
N VAL A 20 3.13 -4.62 4.03
CA VAL A 20 3.54 -3.24 4.27
C VAL A 20 3.95 -3.04 5.74
N GLU A 21 3.13 -3.53 6.66
CA GLU A 21 3.43 -3.41 8.09
C GLU A 21 4.72 -4.12 8.45
N GLN A 22 4.94 -5.32 7.92
CA GLN A 22 6.15 -6.07 8.17
C GLN A 22 7.38 -5.36 7.59
N ALA A 23 7.26 -4.81 6.38
CA ALA A 23 8.35 -4.07 5.78
C ALA A 23 8.75 -2.86 6.64
N ILE A 24 7.77 -2.13 7.16
CA ILE A 24 8.03 -0.98 8.03
C ILE A 24 8.74 -1.42 9.30
N LEU A 25 8.33 -2.53 9.90
CA LEU A 25 8.98 -3.06 11.09
C LEU A 25 10.43 -3.44 10.82
N GLU A 26 10.70 -4.04 9.67
CA GLU A 26 12.04 -4.49 9.33
C GLU A 26 13.01 -3.35 9.06
N ILE A 27 12.54 -2.25 8.48
CA ILE A 27 13.39 -1.07 8.24
C ILE A 27 13.46 -0.14 9.46
N GLN A 28 12.63 -0.39 10.48
CA GLN A 28 12.61 0.36 11.73
C GLN A 28 12.43 1.87 11.53
N SER A 29 11.60 2.26 10.57
CA SER A 29 11.35 3.67 10.29
C SER A 29 10.21 4.20 11.16
N ASN A 30 10.40 5.37 11.75
CA ASN A 30 9.38 6.02 12.56
C ASN A 30 8.65 7.14 11.83
N ASN A 31 9.03 7.43 10.59
CA ASN A 31 8.49 8.55 9.83
C ASN A 31 7.49 8.12 8.76
N ILE A 32 6.97 6.91 8.89
CA ILE A 32 6.04 6.37 7.90
C ILE A 32 4.66 6.25 8.53
N SER A 33 3.66 6.84 7.87
CA SER A 33 2.27 6.65 8.25
C SER A 33 1.57 5.82 7.19
N VAL A 34 0.69 4.92 7.64
CA VAL A 34 -0.06 4.03 6.77
C VAL A 34 -1.53 4.36 6.90
N GLU A 35 -2.19 4.56 5.77
CA GLU A 35 -3.61 4.82 5.72
C GLU A 35 -4.28 3.79 4.82
N LYS A 36 -5.42 3.26 5.26
CA LYS A 36 -6.24 2.39 4.42
C LYS A 36 -7.30 3.24 3.74
N VAL A 37 -7.41 3.11 2.43
CA VAL A 37 -8.43 3.80 1.65
C VAL A 37 -9.39 2.75 1.11
N GLU A 38 -10.58 2.72 1.66
CA GLU A 38 -11.61 1.74 1.27
C GLU A 38 -12.73 2.35 0.45
N ASP A 39 -12.75 3.66 0.31
CA ASP A 39 -13.76 4.39 -0.46
C ASP A 39 -13.48 4.23 -1.95
N ILE A 40 -14.40 3.61 -2.67
CA ILE A 40 -14.26 3.35 -4.10
C ILE A 40 -14.09 4.65 -4.89
N ASP A 41 -14.78 5.71 -4.52
CA ASP A 41 -14.66 6.98 -5.22
C ASP A 41 -13.25 7.55 -5.10
N LYS A 42 -12.63 7.43 -3.94
CA LYS A 42 -11.25 7.86 -3.76
C LYS A 42 -10.27 6.98 -4.52
N ILE A 43 -10.50 5.68 -4.55
CA ILE A 43 -9.67 4.74 -5.30
C ILE A 43 -9.73 5.07 -6.78
N ILE A 44 -10.91 5.31 -7.32
CA ILE A 44 -11.09 5.71 -8.72
C ILE A 44 -10.42 7.06 -8.98
N GLY A 45 -10.50 7.96 -8.01
CA GLY A 45 -9.86 9.27 -8.10
C GLY A 45 -8.33 9.20 -8.25
N PHE A 46 -7.69 8.13 -7.79
CA PHE A 46 -6.27 7.89 -8.02
C PHE A 46 -5.98 7.33 -9.42
N GLY A 47 -7.01 7.02 -10.21
CA GLY A 47 -6.83 6.41 -11.52
C GLY A 47 -6.63 4.91 -11.47
N ILE A 48 -6.96 4.26 -10.36
CA ILE A 48 -6.74 2.83 -10.15
C ILE A 48 -8.01 2.06 -10.48
N ILE A 49 -7.90 1.07 -11.35
CA ILE A 49 -9.01 0.22 -11.72
C ILE A 49 -8.85 -1.21 -11.19
N SER A 50 -7.71 -1.53 -10.62
CA SER A 50 -7.44 -2.85 -10.04
C SER A 50 -6.98 -2.70 -8.59
N THR A 51 -7.59 -3.45 -7.69
CA THR A 51 -7.19 -3.49 -6.28
C THR A 51 -6.66 -4.86 -5.93
N PRO A 52 -5.79 -4.98 -4.94
CA PRO A 52 -5.27 -3.92 -4.08
C PRO A 52 -4.23 -3.06 -4.79
N ALA A 53 -4.05 -1.84 -4.32
CA ALA A 53 -3.04 -0.94 -4.85
C ALA A 53 -2.26 -0.29 -3.71
N LEU A 54 -1.00 0.03 -3.99
CA LEU A 54 -0.12 0.66 -3.00
C LEU A 54 0.34 2.01 -3.56
N VAL A 55 0.10 3.06 -2.77
CA VAL A 55 0.51 4.42 -3.09
C VAL A 55 1.49 4.89 -2.02
N ILE A 56 2.64 5.42 -2.44
CA ILE A 56 3.66 5.97 -1.54
C ILE A 56 3.93 7.39 -1.98
N ASP A 57 3.70 8.34 -1.06
CA ASP A 57 3.88 9.78 -1.32
C ASP A 57 3.17 10.21 -2.61
N GLU A 58 1.93 9.75 -2.77
CA GLU A 58 1.05 10.05 -3.90
C GLU A 58 1.48 9.46 -5.24
N LYS A 59 2.47 8.54 -5.21
CA LYS A 59 2.86 7.78 -6.40
C LYS A 59 2.30 6.37 -6.31
N ILE A 60 1.63 5.94 -7.37
CA ILE A 60 1.13 4.56 -7.44
C ILE A 60 2.31 3.64 -7.71
N MET A 61 2.66 2.83 -6.70
CA MET A 61 3.78 1.91 -6.82
C MET A 61 3.37 0.59 -7.46
N THR A 62 2.16 0.14 -7.18
CA THR A 62 1.63 -1.08 -7.77
C THR A 62 0.11 -1.08 -7.70
N SER A 63 -0.53 -1.79 -8.61
CA SER A 63 -1.96 -2.00 -8.61
C SER A 63 -2.28 -3.37 -9.17
N GLY A 64 -3.28 -4.03 -8.58
CA GLY A 64 -3.75 -5.33 -9.03
C GLY A 64 -2.84 -6.50 -8.67
N ARG A 65 -1.80 -6.28 -7.85
CA ARG A 65 -0.96 -7.36 -7.35
C ARG A 65 -0.48 -7.06 -5.94
N ILE A 66 0.08 -8.08 -5.29
CA ILE A 66 0.60 -7.96 -3.94
C ILE A 66 2.13 -8.00 -4.04
N PRO A 67 2.82 -6.86 -3.84
CA PRO A 67 4.28 -6.88 -3.79
C PRO A 67 4.74 -7.61 -2.52
N ASP A 68 5.89 -8.25 -2.59
CA ASP A 68 6.43 -8.92 -1.42
C ASP A 68 7.12 -7.91 -0.48
N ILE A 69 7.51 -8.40 0.69
CA ILE A 69 8.11 -7.55 1.72
C ILE A 69 9.40 -6.90 1.21
N GLU A 70 10.21 -7.63 0.47
CA GLU A 70 11.47 -7.10 -0.06
C GLU A 70 11.25 -5.96 -1.06
N GLU A 71 10.28 -6.09 -1.95
CA GLU A 71 9.94 -5.03 -2.88
C GLU A 71 9.52 -3.77 -2.13
N ILE A 72 8.65 -3.93 -1.15
CA ILE A 72 8.15 -2.79 -0.37
C ILE A 72 9.31 -2.13 0.39
N LYS A 73 10.17 -2.91 1.00
CA LYS A 73 11.35 -2.37 1.71
C LYS A 73 12.23 -1.54 0.78
N ASN A 74 12.41 -1.98 -0.45
CA ASN A 74 13.20 -1.24 -1.43
C ASN A 74 12.57 0.10 -1.78
N TRP A 75 11.24 0.17 -1.83
CA TRP A 75 10.54 1.41 -2.09
C TRP A 75 10.60 2.39 -0.91
N LEU A 76 10.74 1.87 0.30
CA LEU A 76 10.73 2.68 1.53
C LEU A 76 12.12 3.19 1.93
N LYS A 77 13.16 2.70 1.30
CA LYS A 77 14.54 3.12 1.61
C LYS A 77 14.91 4.46 1.01
#